data_b790db6327f8bedbce06c2084a58e154
#
_entry.id   b790db6327f8bedbce06c2084a58e154
#
_cell.length_a   1.000
_cell.length_b   1.000
_cell.length_c   1.000
_cell.angle_alpha   90.00
_cell.angle_beta   90.00
_cell.angle_gamma   90.00
#
_symmetry.space_group_name_H-M   'P 1'
#
loop_
_entity.id
_entity.type
_entity.pdbx_description
1 polymer ?
#
loop_
_entity_poly.entity_id
_entity_poly.type
_entity_poly.pdbx_seq_one_letter_code
_entity_poly.pdbx_strand_id
1 'polypeptide(L)'
;MLSSAPWVRIPLPPPIGNRMSDNNKDISEFFREVPPFLKVFNITNAYPTDDDQFVVEFSPGEELTHSNGMVVQGGFVTGMLDCCMAQFLIYKAKGKQIPLTLDIDVKFLRPCAPGPLKTVANITKQGKSICFTEATLYQNDKLIATSSATNKMVESPF
;
A
#
# COMPACT_ATOMS: atom_id res chain seq x y z
N MET A 1 -30.56 -4.56 27.86
CA MET A 1 -30.37 -3.63 26.70
C MET A 1 -28.88 -3.45 26.49
N LEU A 2 -28.30 -4.15 25.51
CA LEU A 2 -26.89 -4.06 25.17
C LEU A 2 -26.72 -2.94 24.14
N SER A 3 -26.05 -1.88 24.55
CA SER A 3 -25.67 -0.75 23.69
C SER A 3 -24.72 -1.25 22.60
N SER A 4 -25.16 -1.15 21.33
CA SER A 4 -24.33 -1.43 20.16
C SER A 4 -23.31 -0.31 20.01
N ALA A 5 -22.04 -0.61 20.25
CA ALA A 5 -20.95 0.30 19.88
C ALA A 5 -20.94 0.54 18.36
N PRO A 6 -20.76 1.79 17.91
CA PRO A 6 -20.68 2.06 16.49
C PRO A 6 -19.35 1.52 15.95
N TRP A 7 -19.41 0.43 15.20
CA TRP A 7 -18.28 -0.05 14.42
C TRP A 7 -17.92 1.02 13.41
N VAL A 8 -16.68 1.46 13.43
CA VAL A 8 -16.15 2.38 12.41
C VAL A 8 -16.34 1.71 11.06
N ARG A 9 -17.31 2.20 10.29
CA ARG A 9 -17.46 1.80 8.89
C ARG A 9 -16.32 2.48 8.15
N ILE A 10 -15.32 1.68 7.73
CA ILE A 10 -14.38 2.13 6.70
C ILE A 10 -15.24 2.38 5.46
N PRO A 11 -15.30 3.61 4.94
CA PRO A 11 -16.03 3.88 3.70
C PRO A 11 -15.42 3.00 2.61
N LEU A 12 -16.26 2.22 1.96
CA LEU A 12 -15.85 1.56 0.71
C LEU A 12 -15.49 2.69 -0.27
N PRO A 13 -14.34 2.62 -0.95
CA PRO A 13 -14.05 3.57 -2.00
C PRO A 13 -15.19 3.54 -3.04
N PRO A 14 -15.54 4.68 -3.64
CA PRO A 14 -16.57 4.73 -4.67
C PRO A 14 -16.23 3.74 -5.78
N PRO A 15 -17.24 3.14 -6.45
CA PRO A 15 -17.02 2.23 -7.56
C PRO A 15 -16.14 2.94 -8.59
N ILE A 16 -15.05 2.27 -8.98
CA ILE A 16 -14.06 2.79 -9.92
C ILE A 16 -14.77 2.95 -11.27
N GLY A 17 -15.27 4.16 -11.51
CA GLY A 17 -15.71 4.53 -12.84
C GLY A 17 -14.51 4.39 -13.78
N ASN A 18 -14.73 3.72 -14.91
CA ASN A 18 -13.80 3.54 -16.01
C ASN A 18 -13.30 4.92 -16.51
N ARG A 19 -12.39 5.56 -15.77
CA ARG A 19 -11.52 6.60 -16.30
C ARG A 19 -10.16 5.95 -16.50
N MET A 20 -9.96 5.45 -17.70
CA MET A 20 -8.64 5.41 -18.28
C MET A 20 -8.20 6.88 -18.37
N SER A 21 -7.67 7.43 -17.27
CA SER A 21 -6.90 8.66 -17.35
C SER A 21 -5.52 8.27 -17.87
N ASP A 22 -5.06 8.97 -18.89
CA ASP A 22 -3.69 8.95 -19.45
C ASP A 22 -2.63 9.39 -18.42
N ASN A 23 -2.76 9.02 -17.17
CA ASN A 23 -1.78 9.22 -16.12
C ASN A 23 -0.87 7.99 -15.98
N ASN A 24 -0.30 7.56 -17.10
CA ASN A 24 0.91 6.73 -17.10
C ASN A 24 2.08 7.64 -16.69
N LYS A 25 2.05 8.16 -15.45
CA LYS A 25 3.22 8.80 -14.85
C LYS A 25 4.22 7.69 -14.65
N ASP A 26 5.28 7.76 -15.42
CA ASP A 26 6.36 6.79 -15.40
C ASP A 26 6.86 6.65 -13.95
N ILE A 27 6.99 5.42 -13.46
CA ILE A 27 7.56 5.09 -12.14
C ILE A 27 8.89 5.81 -11.92
N SER A 28 9.63 6.11 -13.00
CA SER A 28 10.88 6.88 -12.98
C SER A 28 10.73 8.30 -12.44
N GLU A 29 9.53 8.90 -12.46
CA GLU A 29 9.31 10.21 -11.82
C GLU A 29 9.38 10.13 -10.28
N PHE A 30 9.06 8.96 -9.70
CA PHE A 30 9.09 8.75 -8.25
C PHE A 30 10.38 8.11 -7.76
N PHE A 31 11.02 7.28 -8.60
CA PHE A 31 12.23 6.57 -8.25
C PHE A 31 13.32 6.88 -9.26
N ARG A 32 14.37 7.61 -8.86
CA ARG A 32 15.59 7.72 -9.68
C ARG A 32 16.18 6.34 -9.99
N GLU A 33 16.13 5.44 -9.00
CA GLU A 33 16.39 4.02 -9.15
C GLU A 33 15.35 3.26 -8.33
N VAL A 34 14.70 2.28 -8.93
CA VAL A 34 13.76 1.39 -8.23
C VAL A 34 14.56 0.56 -7.21
N PRO A 35 14.29 0.70 -5.90
CA PRO A 35 14.96 -0.10 -4.90
C PRO A 35 14.86 -1.60 -5.20
N PRO A 36 15.91 -2.41 -4.92
CA PRO A 36 15.93 -3.83 -5.28
C PRO A 36 14.71 -4.62 -4.80
N PHE A 37 14.21 -4.35 -3.61
CA PHE A 37 13.04 -5.06 -3.06
C PHE A 37 11.74 -4.77 -3.82
N LEU A 38 11.59 -3.59 -4.40
CA LEU A 38 10.41 -3.24 -5.22
C LEU A 38 10.39 -4.01 -6.54
N LYS A 39 11.58 -4.40 -7.05
CA LYS A 39 11.67 -5.29 -8.22
C LYS A 39 11.12 -6.68 -7.90
N VAL A 40 11.33 -7.18 -6.67
CA VAL A 40 10.78 -8.46 -6.21
C VAL A 40 9.26 -8.45 -6.25
N PHE A 41 8.61 -7.35 -5.87
CA PHE A 41 7.16 -7.22 -5.91
C PHE A 41 6.59 -6.93 -7.30
N ASN A 42 7.46 -6.69 -8.29
CA ASN A 42 7.08 -6.29 -9.64
C ASN A 42 6.10 -5.10 -9.60
N ILE A 43 6.58 -3.97 -9.05
CA ILE A 43 5.81 -2.71 -9.02
C ILE A 43 5.59 -2.24 -10.46
N THR A 44 4.34 -1.91 -10.78
CA THR A 44 3.94 -1.48 -12.13
C THR A 44 3.57 -0.01 -12.19
N ASN A 45 3.06 0.56 -11.09
CA ASN A 45 2.69 1.97 -11.02
C ASN A 45 2.67 2.49 -9.59
N ALA A 46 2.84 3.83 -9.43
CA ALA A 46 2.71 4.51 -8.13
C ALA A 46 2.29 5.96 -8.34
N TYR A 47 1.21 6.41 -7.67
CA TYR A 47 0.68 7.77 -7.86
C TYR A 47 -0.18 8.24 -6.69
N PRO A 48 -0.21 9.56 -6.41
CA PRO A 48 -1.18 10.16 -5.51
C PRO A 48 -2.56 10.24 -6.18
N THR A 49 -3.62 10.25 -5.37
CA THR A 49 -5.00 10.50 -5.83
C THR A 49 -5.45 11.91 -5.43
N ASP A 50 -6.55 12.37 -6.02
CA ASP A 50 -7.17 13.67 -5.67
C ASP A 50 -7.72 13.68 -4.23
N ASP A 51 -8.05 12.52 -3.67
CA ASP A 51 -8.56 12.36 -2.30
C ASP A 51 -7.44 12.25 -1.24
N ASP A 52 -6.24 12.72 -1.55
CA ASP A 52 -5.06 12.67 -0.68
C ASP A 52 -4.69 11.25 -0.21
N GLN A 53 -4.88 10.26 -1.08
CA GLN A 53 -4.44 8.89 -0.91
C GLN A 53 -3.23 8.61 -1.82
N PHE A 54 -2.57 7.48 -1.61
CA PHE A 54 -1.49 7.03 -2.47
C PHE A 54 -1.75 5.60 -2.94
N VAL A 55 -1.60 5.40 -4.22
CA VAL A 55 -1.80 4.09 -4.86
C VAL A 55 -0.45 3.53 -5.29
N VAL A 56 -0.25 2.24 -5.04
CA VAL A 56 0.83 1.47 -5.64
C VAL A 56 0.23 0.22 -6.27
N GLU A 57 0.60 -0.04 -7.50
CA GLU A 57 0.17 -1.21 -8.25
C GLU A 57 1.33 -2.19 -8.39
N PHE A 58 1.05 -3.47 -8.19
CA PHE A 58 2.00 -4.56 -8.26
C PHE A 58 1.47 -5.66 -9.17
N SER A 59 2.37 -6.49 -9.68
CA SER A 59 2.01 -7.70 -10.42
C SER A 59 2.96 -8.86 -10.04
N PRO A 60 2.88 -9.36 -8.79
CA PRO A 60 3.74 -10.45 -8.34
C PRO A 60 3.54 -11.70 -9.21
N GLY A 61 4.64 -12.38 -9.48
CA GLY A 61 4.65 -13.66 -10.17
C GLY A 61 4.50 -14.86 -9.22
N GLU A 62 4.64 -16.05 -9.77
CA GLU A 62 4.54 -17.31 -9.02
C GLU A 62 5.67 -17.51 -8.00
N GLU A 63 6.82 -16.83 -8.19
CA GLU A 63 7.97 -16.89 -7.30
C GLU A 63 7.68 -16.35 -5.88
N LEU A 64 6.61 -15.56 -5.71
CA LEU A 64 6.17 -15.04 -4.40
C LEU A 64 5.04 -15.88 -3.79
N THR A 65 4.80 -17.08 -4.30
CA THR A 65 3.65 -17.90 -3.90
C THR A 65 4.04 -19.10 -3.03
N HIS A 66 3.04 -19.63 -2.39
CA HIS A 66 3.01 -21.00 -1.86
C HIS A 66 1.85 -21.78 -2.53
N SER A 67 1.55 -23.00 -2.07
CA SER A 67 0.42 -23.80 -2.58
C SER A 67 0.46 -24.01 -4.09
N ASN A 68 1.61 -24.47 -4.60
CA ASN A 68 1.83 -24.79 -6.02
C ASN A 68 1.57 -23.60 -6.98
N GLY A 69 2.01 -22.41 -6.62
CA GLY A 69 1.91 -21.24 -7.48
C GLY A 69 0.57 -20.50 -7.42
N MET A 70 -0.36 -20.92 -6.55
CA MET A 70 -1.73 -20.38 -6.57
C MET A 70 -1.96 -19.19 -5.63
N VAL A 71 -1.20 -19.09 -4.53
CA VAL A 71 -1.46 -18.09 -3.49
C VAL A 71 -0.18 -17.33 -3.14
N VAL A 72 -0.20 -16.02 -3.28
CA VAL A 72 0.89 -15.14 -2.84
C VAL A 72 1.03 -15.25 -1.32
N GLN A 73 2.26 -15.51 -0.86
CA GLN A 73 2.55 -15.73 0.55
C GLN A 73 2.30 -14.44 1.36
N GLY A 74 1.68 -14.56 2.53
CA GLY A 74 1.19 -13.44 3.33
C GLY A 74 2.27 -12.41 3.72
N GLY A 75 3.54 -12.84 3.91
CA GLY A 75 4.65 -11.93 4.15
C GLY A 75 4.92 -10.98 2.98
N PHE A 76 4.75 -11.44 1.73
CA PHE A 76 4.86 -10.57 0.55
C PHE A 76 3.67 -9.62 0.43
N VAL A 77 2.47 -10.07 0.74
CA VAL A 77 1.28 -9.20 0.83
C VAL A 77 1.49 -8.12 1.89
N THR A 78 2.03 -8.48 3.06
CA THR A 78 2.41 -7.52 4.11
C THR A 78 3.45 -6.51 3.60
N GLY A 79 4.48 -6.99 2.91
CA GLY A 79 5.52 -6.12 2.35
C GLY A 79 4.99 -5.14 1.29
N MET A 80 4.00 -5.53 0.47
CA MET A 80 3.35 -4.63 -0.49
C MET A 80 2.53 -3.54 0.21
N LEU A 81 1.80 -3.89 1.28
CA LEU A 81 1.06 -2.94 2.10
C LEU A 81 2.00 -1.95 2.80
N ASP A 82 3.06 -2.44 3.44
CA ASP A 82 4.09 -1.62 4.08
C ASP A 82 4.76 -0.69 3.08
N CYS A 83 5.13 -1.22 1.92
CA CYS A 83 5.69 -0.45 0.81
C CYS A 83 4.78 0.71 0.41
N CYS A 84 3.49 0.48 0.21
CA CYS A 84 2.55 1.53 -0.20
C CYS A 84 2.47 2.65 0.86
N MET A 85 2.37 2.30 2.14
CA MET A 85 2.37 3.27 3.25
C MET A 85 3.68 4.06 3.32
N ALA A 86 4.82 3.37 3.18
CA ALA A 86 6.14 4.00 3.19
C ALA A 86 6.32 4.97 2.03
N GLN A 87 5.96 4.58 0.81
CA GLN A 87 6.05 5.44 -0.37
C GLN A 87 5.17 6.68 -0.25
N PHE A 88 3.98 6.55 0.34
CA PHE A 88 3.15 7.71 0.60
C PHE A 88 3.80 8.71 1.56
N LEU A 89 4.40 8.24 2.65
CA LEU A 89 5.11 9.11 3.60
C LEU A 89 6.33 9.79 2.96
N ILE A 90 7.10 9.08 2.14
CA ILE A 90 8.23 9.63 1.37
C ILE A 90 7.74 10.70 0.40
N TYR A 91 6.66 10.44 -0.34
CA TYR A 91 6.03 11.38 -1.24
C TYR A 91 5.61 12.66 -0.50
N LYS A 92 4.89 12.55 0.62
CA LYS A 92 4.46 13.70 1.43
C LYS A 92 5.63 14.50 2.00
N ALA A 93 6.71 13.82 2.37
CA ALA A 93 7.94 14.45 2.84
C ALA A 93 8.81 15.02 1.70
N LYS A 94 8.39 14.87 0.44
CA LYS A 94 9.15 15.30 -0.76
C LYS A 94 10.58 14.72 -0.78
N GLY A 95 10.74 13.48 -0.33
CA GLY A 95 12.00 12.77 -0.25
C GLY A 95 12.97 13.23 0.86
N LYS A 96 12.60 14.24 1.67
CA LYS A 96 13.47 14.76 2.74
C LYS A 96 13.54 13.85 3.96
N GLN A 97 12.52 13.04 4.14
CA GLN A 97 12.42 12.06 5.23
C GLN A 97 12.01 10.71 4.70
N ILE A 98 12.44 9.67 5.38
CA ILE A 98 12.04 8.29 5.14
C ILE A 98 11.37 7.71 6.40
N PRO A 99 10.38 6.84 6.24
CA PRO A 99 9.77 6.13 7.36
C PRO A 99 10.62 4.91 7.77
N LEU A 100 10.64 4.66 9.07
CA LEU A 100 11.05 3.38 9.65
C LEU A 100 9.82 2.79 10.31
N THR A 101 9.32 1.68 9.81
CA THR A 101 8.15 0.99 10.34
C THR A 101 8.47 0.41 11.71
N LEU A 102 7.76 0.85 12.74
CA LEU A 102 7.92 0.39 14.12
C LEU A 102 6.99 -0.76 14.44
N ASP A 103 5.81 -0.74 13.84
CA ASP A 103 4.77 -1.73 14.03
C ASP A 103 3.89 -1.80 12.78
N ILE A 104 3.43 -2.98 12.42
CA ILE A 104 2.46 -3.22 11.36
C ILE A 104 1.52 -4.36 11.74
N ASP A 105 0.22 -4.09 11.71
CA ASP A 105 -0.85 -5.09 11.86
C ASP A 105 -1.49 -5.34 10.50
N VAL A 106 -1.66 -6.60 10.12
CA VAL A 106 -2.27 -6.98 8.84
C VAL A 106 -3.38 -7.99 9.07
N LYS A 107 -4.50 -7.75 8.42
CA LYS A 107 -5.64 -8.66 8.39
C LYS A 107 -5.84 -9.20 6.98
N PHE A 108 -5.62 -10.49 6.82
CA PHE A 108 -5.85 -11.20 5.56
C PHE A 108 -7.31 -11.64 5.49
N LEU A 109 -8.05 -11.13 4.53
CA LEU A 109 -9.48 -11.37 4.38
C LEU A 109 -9.78 -12.40 3.29
N ARG A 110 -8.89 -12.51 2.30
CA ARG A 110 -9.01 -13.44 1.17
C ARG A 110 -7.63 -13.87 0.68
N PRO A 111 -7.51 -15.08 0.08
CA PRO A 111 -6.30 -15.45 -0.63
C PRO A 111 -6.04 -14.49 -1.80
N CYS A 112 -4.75 -14.24 -2.07
CA CYS A 112 -4.26 -13.40 -3.14
C CYS A 112 -3.55 -14.26 -4.17
N ALA A 113 -3.99 -14.24 -5.42
CA ALA A 113 -3.31 -14.93 -6.51
C ALA A 113 -2.22 -14.07 -7.16
N PRO A 114 -1.25 -14.68 -7.88
CA PRO A 114 -0.34 -13.92 -8.76
C PRO A 114 -1.10 -13.04 -9.76
N GLY A 115 -0.46 -11.98 -10.22
CA GLY A 115 -1.02 -11.04 -11.18
C GLY A 115 -1.36 -9.67 -10.59
N PRO A 116 -2.12 -8.82 -11.31
CA PRO A 116 -2.33 -7.43 -10.92
C PRO A 116 -2.99 -7.25 -9.57
N LEU A 117 -2.38 -6.42 -8.73
CA LEU A 117 -2.83 -6.03 -7.40
C LEU A 117 -2.78 -4.51 -7.28
N LYS A 118 -3.69 -3.95 -6.50
CA LYS A 118 -3.73 -2.52 -6.20
C LYS A 118 -3.73 -2.31 -4.69
N THR A 119 -2.77 -1.54 -4.19
CA THR A 119 -2.78 -1.04 -2.81
C THR A 119 -3.16 0.42 -2.77
N VAL A 120 -3.85 0.81 -1.70
CA VAL A 120 -4.23 2.21 -1.44
C VAL A 120 -3.87 2.55 -0.01
N ALA A 121 -3.06 3.58 0.19
CA ALA A 121 -2.64 4.03 1.51
C ALA A 121 -3.24 5.37 1.90
N ASN A 122 -3.49 5.53 3.20
CA ASN A 122 -3.93 6.75 3.85
C ASN A 122 -2.99 7.09 5.02
N ILE A 123 -2.85 8.38 5.33
CA ILE A 123 -2.22 8.85 6.56
C ILE A 123 -3.34 9.16 7.55
N THR A 124 -3.47 8.33 8.60
CA THR A 124 -4.49 8.52 9.65
C THR A 124 -4.13 9.68 10.56
N LYS A 125 -2.82 9.81 10.88
CA LYS A 125 -2.30 10.91 11.69
C LYS A 125 -0.83 11.13 11.41
N GLN A 126 -0.45 12.38 11.20
CA GLN A 126 0.94 12.80 11.08
C GLN A 126 1.34 13.63 12.30
N GLY A 127 2.27 13.10 13.09
CA GLY A 127 2.91 13.81 14.19
C GLY A 127 4.25 14.43 13.76
N LYS A 128 5.00 14.95 14.73
CA LYS A 128 6.31 15.57 14.47
C LYS A 128 7.36 14.55 13.97
N SER A 129 7.35 13.35 14.53
CA SER A 129 8.29 12.27 14.19
C SER A 129 7.63 10.91 14.06
N ILE A 130 6.37 10.76 14.48
CA ILE A 130 5.60 9.53 14.41
C ILE A 130 4.40 9.77 13.50
N CYS A 131 4.21 8.87 12.54
CA CYS A 131 3.07 8.87 11.62
C CYS A 131 2.31 7.54 11.75
N PHE A 132 1.00 7.63 11.70
CA PHE A 132 0.09 6.48 11.66
C PHE A 132 -0.51 6.39 10.27
N THR A 133 -0.43 5.22 9.68
CA THR A 133 -0.88 4.96 8.31
C THR A 133 -1.79 3.73 8.26
N GLU A 134 -2.63 3.69 7.26
CA GLU A 134 -3.46 2.53 6.91
C GLU A 134 -3.30 2.23 5.43
N ALA A 135 -3.42 0.96 5.07
CA ALA A 135 -3.47 0.56 3.66
C ALA A 135 -4.43 -0.61 3.45
N THR A 136 -4.94 -0.68 2.23
CA THR A 136 -5.80 -1.76 1.75
C THR A 136 -5.23 -2.33 0.46
N LEU A 137 -5.36 -3.64 0.27
CA LEU A 137 -4.94 -4.32 -0.95
C LEU A 137 -6.13 -4.97 -1.63
N TYR A 138 -6.24 -4.75 -2.93
CA TYR A 138 -7.32 -5.25 -3.77
C TYR A 138 -6.77 -6.11 -4.91
N GLN A 139 -7.55 -7.12 -5.30
CA GLN A 139 -7.41 -7.88 -6.54
C GLN A 139 -8.77 -8.04 -7.19
N ASN A 140 -8.90 -7.64 -8.47
CA ASN A 140 -10.16 -7.70 -9.21
C ASN A 140 -11.33 -7.05 -8.43
N ASP A 141 -11.11 -5.84 -7.89
CA ASP A 141 -12.03 -5.05 -7.06
C ASP A 141 -12.48 -5.73 -5.74
N LYS A 142 -11.87 -6.85 -5.39
CA LYS A 142 -12.12 -7.54 -4.11
C LYS A 142 -11.06 -7.13 -3.10
N LEU A 143 -11.50 -6.73 -1.90
CA LEU A 143 -10.61 -6.44 -0.79
C LEU A 143 -9.95 -7.75 -0.31
N ILE A 144 -8.64 -7.79 -0.39
CA ILE A 144 -7.81 -8.96 -0.03
C ILE A 144 -7.28 -8.84 1.39
N ALA A 145 -6.70 -7.68 1.72
CA ALA A 145 -6.12 -7.44 3.03
C ALA A 145 -6.23 -5.97 3.43
N THR A 146 -6.17 -5.73 4.74
CA THR A 146 -6.07 -4.38 5.34
C THR A 146 -4.89 -4.34 6.28
N SER A 147 -4.30 -3.15 6.45
CA SER A 147 -3.21 -2.96 7.40
C SER A 147 -3.28 -1.60 8.07
N SER A 148 -2.67 -1.52 9.25
CA SER A 148 -2.32 -0.27 9.92
C SER A 148 -0.87 -0.33 10.36
N ALA A 149 -0.16 0.80 10.33
CA ALA A 149 1.23 0.87 10.73
C ALA A 149 1.56 2.14 11.52
N THR A 150 2.53 1.99 12.41
CA THR A 150 3.18 3.10 13.11
C THR A 150 4.58 3.29 12.54
N ASN A 151 4.88 4.49 12.08
CA ASN A 151 6.12 4.82 11.40
C ASN A 151 6.86 5.94 12.11
N LYS A 152 8.18 5.79 12.28
CA LYS A 152 9.07 6.86 12.71
C LYS A 152 9.69 7.52 11.49
N MET A 153 9.46 8.83 11.34
CA MET A 153 10.10 9.62 10.29
C MET A 153 11.51 10.00 10.71
N VAL A 154 12.49 9.73 9.85
CA VAL A 154 13.90 10.12 10.02
C VAL A 154 14.37 10.88 8.79
N GLU A 155 15.40 11.72 8.94
CA GLU A 155 15.98 12.43 7.80
C GLU A 155 16.52 11.42 6.77
N SER A 156 16.28 11.72 5.49
CA SER A 156 16.79 10.89 4.40
C SER A 156 18.31 11.00 4.37
N PRO A 157 19.04 9.89 4.32
CA PRO A 157 20.50 9.90 4.18
C PRO A 157 20.96 10.12 2.73
N PHE A 158 20.02 10.34 1.77
CA PHE A 158 20.28 10.44 0.33
C PHE A 158 19.92 11.80 -0.23
#